data_8d0a13fabd44501a17c01f579d7f4d77
#
_entry.id   8d0a13fabd44501a17c01f579d7f4d77
#
_cell.length_a   1.000
_cell.length_b   1.000
_cell.length_c   1.000
_cell.angle_alpha   90.00
_cell.angle_beta   90.00
_cell.angle_gamma   90.00
#
_symmetry.space_group_name_H-M   'P 1'
#
loop_
_entity.id
_entity.type
_entity.pdbx_description
1 polymer ?
#
loop_
_entity_poly.entity_id
_entity_poly.type
_entity_poly.pdbx_seq_one_letter_code
_entity_poly.pdbx_strand_id
1 'polypeptide(L)'
;MSLKDKVAVITGAASGIGREIANTFADAGANVVIADLNGEAARSAAEELNRAGRQALGLAMDVTNESQVEAGMASVVKSFGRIDILVSNAGIQIVSPIEELAFADWKRLLSIHLDGAFLTTRAALRQMYKQGRGGSIIYMGSVHSKEASLLKGPYVTAKHGLIGLAKVVAKEGAKRGVRANVICPGFVRTPLVDRQIPEQAKKLGISEEAVVKNIMLKDTADGEFTTVQDVAQAALFFAAFESNALTGQSLIVSHGWNMQ
;
A
#
# COMPACT_ATOMS: atom_id res chain seq x y z
N MET A 1 -13.46 15.55 1.08
CA MET A 1 -13.29 14.64 -0.08
C MET A 1 -14.28 13.49 0.08
N SER A 2 -14.99 13.10 -0.98
CA SER A 2 -16.03 12.05 -0.91
C SER A 2 -15.69 10.89 -1.84
N LEU A 3 -15.92 9.67 -1.36
CA LEU A 3 -15.83 8.43 -2.13
C LEU A 3 -17.20 7.73 -2.20
N LYS A 4 -18.29 8.50 -2.06
CA LYS A 4 -19.65 7.96 -2.09
C LYS A 4 -19.86 7.07 -3.32
N ASP A 5 -20.42 5.89 -3.10
CA ASP A 5 -20.73 4.88 -4.13
C ASP A 5 -19.50 4.31 -4.89
N LYS A 6 -18.28 4.58 -4.43
CA LYS A 6 -17.05 3.96 -4.96
C LYS A 6 -16.78 2.63 -4.26
N VAL A 7 -16.15 1.72 -4.98
CA VAL A 7 -15.67 0.45 -4.45
C VAL A 7 -14.15 0.45 -4.42
N ALA A 8 -13.58 0.32 -3.23
CA ALA A 8 -12.13 0.34 -3.00
C ALA A 8 -11.63 -1.02 -2.51
N VAL A 9 -10.67 -1.58 -3.21
CA VAL A 9 -9.95 -2.79 -2.79
C VAL A 9 -8.62 -2.38 -2.20
N ILE A 10 -8.35 -2.78 -0.95
CA ILE A 10 -7.10 -2.48 -0.24
C ILE A 10 -6.44 -3.81 0.16
N THR A 11 -5.20 -4.03 -0.29
CA THR A 11 -4.43 -5.24 0.04
C THR A 11 -3.57 -5.06 1.28
N GLY A 12 -3.38 -6.13 2.08
CA GLY A 12 -2.68 -6.05 3.36
C GLY A 12 -3.42 -5.14 4.34
N ALA A 13 -4.75 -5.18 4.34
CA ALA A 13 -5.59 -4.20 5.01
C ALA A 13 -6.20 -4.69 6.34
N ALA A 14 -5.81 -5.86 6.85
CA ALA A 14 -6.23 -6.30 8.17
C ALA A 14 -5.59 -5.50 9.31
N SER A 15 -4.48 -4.79 9.06
CA SER A 15 -3.74 -4.03 10.08
C SER A 15 -3.00 -2.81 9.48
N GLY A 16 -2.44 -1.97 10.37
CA GLY A 16 -1.51 -0.89 10.01
C GLY A 16 -2.09 0.12 9.01
N ILE A 17 -1.25 0.53 8.07
CA ILE A 17 -1.60 1.55 7.06
C ILE A 17 -2.81 1.12 6.22
N GLY A 18 -2.84 -0.13 5.75
CA GLY A 18 -3.94 -0.61 4.92
C GLY A 18 -5.28 -0.59 5.65
N ARG A 19 -5.30 -0.93 6.96
CA ARG A 19 -6.49 -0.86 7.80
C ARG A 19 -6.98 0.58 7.94
N GLU A 20 -6.09 1.53 8.20
CA GLU A 20 -6.47 2.93 8.36
C GLU A 20 -6.96 3.54 7.04
N ILE A 21 -6.37 3.15 5.90
CA ILE A 21 -6.91 3.54 4.59
C ILE A 21 -8.33 3.00 4.40
N ALA A 22 -8.59 1.75 4.79
CA ALA A 22 -9.93 1.17 4.70
C ALA A 22 -10.94 1.94 5.58
N ASN A 23 -10.57 2.28 6.81
CA ASN A 23 -11.38 3.10 7.71
C ASN A 23 -11.70 4.47 7.09
N THR A 24 -10.66 5.20 6.67
CA THR A 24 -10.76 6.53 6.07
C THR A 24 -11.63 6.53 4.80
N PHE A 25 -11.49 5.50 3.95
CA PHE A 25 -12.29 5.39 2.73
C PHE A 25 -13.75 5.04 3.03
N ALA A 26 -14.00 4.17 4.02
CA ALA A 26 -15.35 3.86 4.48
C ALA A 26 -16.05 5.10 5.06
N ASP A 27 -15.33 5.91 5.84
CA ASP A 27 -15.83 7.18 6.38
C ASP A 27 -16.10 8.22 5.30
N ALA A 28 -15.35 8.18 4.19
CA ALA A 28 -15.60 8.98 3.01
C ALA A 28 -16.75 8.46 2.12
N GLY A 29 -17.41 7.34 2.50
CA GLY A 29 -18.58 6.78 1.86
C GLY A 29 -18.30 5.68 0.82
N ALA A 30 -17.08 5.14 0.78
CA ALA A 30 -16.78 4.02 -0.09
C ALA A 30 -17.29 2.68 0.48
N ASN A 31 -17.64 1.75 -0.41
CA ASN A 31 -17.69 0.33 -0.10
C ASN A 31 -16.26 -0.21 -0.12
N VAL A 32 -15.77 -0.75 0.98
CA VAL A 32 -14.38 -1.14 1.11
C VAL A 32 -14.20 -2.65 1.14
N VAL A 33 -13.12 -3.11 0.52
CA VAL A 33 -12.72 -4.52 0.54
C VAL A 33 -11.37 -4.61 1.24
N ILE A 34 -11.37 -5.30 2.37
CA ILE A 34 -10.20 -5.62 3.17
C ILE A 34 -9.66 -6.95 2.69
N ALA A 35 -8.64 -6.92 1.83
CA ALA A 35 -7.99 -8.11 1.30
C ALA A 35 -6.69 -8.35 2.06
N ASP A 36 -6.53 -9.52 2.65
CA ASP A 36 -5.35 -9.88 3.44
C ASP A 36 -5.05 -11.37 3.35
N LEU A 37 -3.78 -11.74 3.53
CA LEU A 37 -3.37 -13.13 3.65
C LEU A 37 -4.06 -13.82 4.85
N ASN A 38 -4.21 -13.07 5.95
CA ASN A 38 -4.99 -13.49 7.12
C ASN A 38 -6.47 -13.18 6.89
N GLY A 39 -7.18 -14.14 6.28
CA GLY A 39 -8.60 -14.00 5.96
C GLY A 39 -9.52 -13.85 7.18
N GLU A 40 -9.15 -14.38 8.35
CA GLU A 40 -9.91 -14.21 9.60
C GLU A 40 -9.83 -12.75 10.07
N ALA A 41 -8.63 -12.21 10.15
CA ALA A 41 -8.42 -10.80 10.51
C ALA A 41 -9.08 -9.85 9.49
N ALA A 42 -9.04 -10.18 8.19
CA ALA A 42 -9.74 -9.39 7.17
C ALA A 42 -11.26 -9.37 7.37
N ARG A 43 -11.87 -10.52 7.68
CA ARG A 43 -13.30 -10.61 7.96
C ARG A 43 -13.68 -9.87 9.24
N SER A 44 -12.94 -10.06 10.33
CA SER A 44 -13.17 -9.33 11.59
C SER A 44 -13.12 -7.82 11.37
N ALA A 45 -12.13 -7.36 10.63
CA ALA A 45 -11.98 -5.95 10.27
C ALA A 45 -13.15 -5.40 9.45
N ALA A 46 -13.67 -6.16 8.51
CA ALA A 46 -14.85 -5.78 7.73
C ALA A 46 -16.12 -5.77 8.59
N GLU A 47 -16.27 -6.74 9.50
CA GLU A 47 -17.41 -6.79 10.43
C GLU A 47 -17.46 -5.59 11.37
N GLU A 48 -16.29 -5.08 11.82
CA GLU A 48 -16.23 -3.86 12.64
C GLU A 48 -16.77 -2.65 11.87
N LEU A 49 -16.38 -2.48 10.60
CA LEU A 49 -16.90 -1.43 9.74
C LEU A 49 -18.41 -1.59 9.48
N ASN A 50 -18.87 -2.82 9.23
CA ASN A 50 -20.29 -3.09 9.01
C ASN A 50 -21.13 -2.79 10.26
N ARG A 51 -20.62 -3.11 11.46
CA ARG A 51 -21.29 -2.74 12.73
C ARG A 51 -21.37 -1.22 12.95
N ALA A 52 -20.41 -0.47 12.40
CA ALA A 52 -20.42 0.99 12.38
C ALA A 52 -21.29 1.59 11.25
N GLY A 53 -22.10 0.78 10.55
CA GLY A 53 -23.01 1.24 9.50
C GLY A 53 -22.31 1.52 8.14
N ARG A 54 -21.07 1.03 7.96
CA ARG A 54 -20.34 1.11 6.70
C ARG A 54 -20.59 -0.16 5.88
N GLN A 55 -20.16 -0.19 4.61
CA GLN A 55 -20.22 -1.40 3.79
C GLN A 55 -18.81 -1.93 3.54
N ALA A 56 -18.50 -3.09 4.08
CA ALA A 56 -17.19 -3.70 3.97
C ALA A 56 -17.25 -5.20 3.70
N LEU A 57 -16.28 -5.71 2.94
CA LEU A 57 -16.07 -7.12 2.63
C LEU A 57 -14.65 -7.54 3.03
N GLY A 58 -14.52 -8.57 3.86
CA GLY A 58 -13.23 -9.18 4.20
C GLY A 58 -12.93 -10.37 3.30
N LEU A 59 -11.76 -10.39 2.67
CA LEU A 59 -11.32 -11.46 1.77
C LEU A 59 -9.95 -12.02 2.19
N ALA A 60 -9.84 -13.36 2.22
CA ALA A 60 -8.54 -14.01 2.21
C ALA A 60 -7.94 -13.92 0.81
N MET A 61 -6.76 -13.32 0.67
CA MET A 61 -6.10 -13.16 -0.63
C MET A 61 -4.58 -13.08 -0.47
N ASP A 62 -3.89 -14.09 -0.97
CA ASP A 62 -2.45 -14.03 -1.18
C ASP A 62 -2.20 -13.29 -2.50
N VAL A 63 -1.60 -12.10 -2.41
CA VAL A 63 -1.32 -11.26 -3.59
C VAL A 63 -0.30 -11.90 -4.54
N THR A 64 0.49 -12.88 -4.07
CA THR A 64 1.47 -13.61 -4.89
C THR A 64 0.84 -14.76 -5.67
N ASN A 65 -0.41 -15.11 -5.37
CA ASN A 65 -1.13 -16.20 -6.02
C ASN A 65 -2.14 -15.65 -7.04
N GLU A 66 -1.85 -15.82 -8.32
CA GLU A 66 -2.67 -15.30 -9.41
C GLU A 66 -4.13 -15.76 -9.32
N SER A 67 -4.37 -17.05 -9.04
CA SER A 67 -5.73 -17.58 -8.95
C SER A 67 -6.51 -16.99 -7.77
N GLN A 68 -5.87 -16.76 -6.62
CA GLN A 68 -6.52 -16.11 -5.48
C GLN A 68 -6.83 -14.63 -5.76
N VAL A 69 -5.94 -13.93 -6.46
CA VAL A 69 -6.19 -12.53 -6.88
C VAL A 69 -7.38 -12.46 -7.83
N GLU A 70 -7.42 -13.29 -8.88
CA GLU A 70 -8.53 -13.31 -9.84
C GLU A 70 -9.86 -13.67 -9.14
N ALA A 71 -9.88 -14.70 -8.29
CA ALA A 71 -11.07 -15.09 -7.54
C ALA A 71 -11.51 -14.01 -6.54
N GLY A 72 -10.57 -13.36 -5.86
CA GLY A 72 -10.84 -12.25 -4.94
C GLY A 72 -11.48 -11.07 -5.67
N MET A 73 -10.90 -10.64 -6.79
CA MET A 73 -11.46 -9.53 -7.59
C MET A 73 -12.84 -9.88 -8.19
N ALA A 74 -13.04 -11.13 -8.62
CA ALA A 74 -14.37 -11.60 -9.06
C ALA A 74 -15.42 -11.56 -7.92
N SER A 75 -15.01 -11.90 -6.70
CA SER A 75 -15.87 -11.80 -5.50
C SER A 75 -16.26 -10.35 -5.20
N VAL A 76 -15.34 -9.40 -5.36
CA VAL A 76 -15.62 -7.96 -5.24
C VAL A 76 -16.68 -7.52 -6.24
N VAL A 77 -16.49 -7.90 -7.51
CA VAL A 77 -17.44 -7.56 -8.58
C VAL A 77 -18.80 -8.21 -8.34
N LYS A 78 -18.84 -9.45 -7.84
CA LYS A 78 -20.09 -10.12 -7.46
C LYS A 78 -20.83 -9.38 -6.35
N SER A 79 -20.10 -8.86 -5.35
CA SER A 79 -20.70 -8.20 -4.17
C SER A 79 -21.11 -6.76 -4.44
N PHE A 80 -20.30 -6.00 -5.18
CA PHE A 80 -20.47 -4.55 -5.34
C PHE A 80 -20.64 -4.10 -6.79
N GLY A 81 -20.53 -4.99 -7.76
CA GLY A 81 -20.75 -4.71 -9.18
C GLY A 81 -19.61 -4.01 -9.91
N ARG A 82 -18.60 -3.51 -9.17
CA ARG A 82 -17.54 -2.66 -9.74
C ARG A 82 -16.26 -2.66 -8.89
N ILE A 83 -15.17 -2.11 -9.45
CA ILE A 83 -13.94 -1.73 -8.75
C ILE A 83 -13.54 -0.34 -9.26
N ASP A 84 -13.45 0.64 -8.36
CA ASP A 84 -13.08 2.02 -8.70
C ASP A 84 -11.70 2.40 -8.22
N ILE A 85 -11.29 1.82 -7.10
CA ILE A 85 -10.03 2.14 -6.45
C ILE A 85 -9.33 0.83 -6.09
N LEU A 86 -8.04 0.76 -6.40
CA LEU A 86 -7.12 -0.25 -5.88
C LEU A 86 -6.04 0.43 -5.05
N VAL A 87 -5.85 -0.02 -3.81
CA VAL A 87 -4.67 0.33 -3.01
C VAL A 87 -3.81 -0.92 -2.86
N SER A 88 -2.71 -0.96 -3.61
CA SER A 88 -1.70 -2.02 -3.51
C SER A 88 -0.76 -1.70 -2.36
N ASN A 89 -1.11 -2.21 -1.16
CA ASN A 89 -0.43 -1.91 0.09
C ASN A 89 0.27 -3.13 0.71
N ALA A 90 -0.15 -4.36 0.41
CA ALA A 90 0.45 -5.57 0.96
C ALA A 90 1.98 -5.55 0.84
N GLY A 91 2.67 -5.87 1.93
CA GLY A 91 4.12 -5.86 1.96
C GLY A 91 4.72 -6.39 3.24
N ILE A 92 6.00 -6.74 3.16
CA ILE A 92 6.82 -7.20 4.28
C ILE A 92 8.14 -6.44 4.30
N GLN A 93 8.89 -6.59 5.38
CA GLN A 93 10.26 -6.11 5.50
C GLN A 93 11.18 -7.24 5.91
N ILE A 94 12.38 -7.24 5.35
CA ILE A 94 13.48 -8.13 5.70
C ILE A 94 14.72 -7.26 5.90
N VAL A 95 15.37 -7.41 7.04
CA VAL A 95 16.55 -6.65 7.44
C VAL A 95 17.77 -7.57 7.37
N SER A 96 18.64 -7.35 6.38
CA SER A 96 19.87 -8.13 6.20
C SER A 96 20.90 -7.35 5.36
N PRO A 97 22.20 -7.46 5.66
CA PRO A 97 23.25 -7.06 4.74
C PRO A 97 23.07 -7.81 3.40
N ILE A 98 23.44 -7.17 2.29
CA ILE A 98 23.15 -7.74 0.97
C ILE A 98 23.94 -9.04 0.71
N GLU A 99 25.14 -9.13 1.25
CA GLU A 99 26.02 -10.31 1.14
C GLU A 99 25.56 -11.50 1.98
N GLU A 100 24.75 -11.27 3.00
CA GLU A 100 24.17 -12.31 3.88
C GLU A 100 22.72 -12.66 3.50
N LEU A 101 22.10 -11.88 2.61
CA LEU A 101 20.68 -12.04 2.28
C LEU A 101 20.42 -13.35 1.54
N ALA A 102 19.60 -14.22 2.11
CA ALA A 102 19.18 -15.44 1.43
C ALA A 102 18.41 -15.13 0.14
N PHE A 103 18.73 -15.83 -0.96
CA PHE A 103 18.04 -15.64 -2.23
C PHE A 103 16.53 -15.92 -2.15
N ALA A 104 16.12 -16.84 -1.27
CA ALA A 104 14.72 -17.11 -1.01
C ALA A 104 13.99 -15.88 -0.41
N ASP A 105 14.63 -15.16 0.51
CA ASP A 105 14.09 -13.94 1.13
C ASP A 105 14.03 -12.77 0.13
N TRP A 106 15.04 -12.63 -0.73
CA TRP A 106 15.01 -11.72 -1.85
C TRP A 106 13.79 -11.97 -2.74
N LYS A 107 13.61 -13.20 -3.21
CA LYS A 107 12.46 -13.58 -4.07
C LYS A 107 11.13 -13.38 -3.36
N ARG A 108 11.02 -13.80 -2.10
CA ARG A 108 9.80 -13.67 -1.31
C ARG A 108 9.37 -12.21 -1.18
N LEU A 109 10.31 -11.30 -0.88
CA LEU A 109 9.98 -9.89 -0.74
C LEU A 109 9.55 -9.30 -2.10
N LEU A 110 10.30 -9.55 -3.17
CA LEU A 110 9.94 -9.04 -4.50
C LEU A 110 8.61 -9.59 -4.98
N SER A 111 8.30 -10.88 -4.74
CA SER A 111 7.02 -11.46 -5.15
C SER A 111 5.84 -10.80 -4.45
N ILE A 112 5.93 -10.48 -3.17
CA ILE A 112 4.85 -9.79 -2.46
C ILE A 112 4.69 -8.34 -2.97
N HIS A 113 5.79 -7.60 -3.10
CA HIS A 113 5.74 -6.18 -3.41
C HIS A 113 5.55 -5.87 -4.91
N LEU A 114 6.20 -6.62 -5.80
CA LEU A 114 6.17 -6.36 -7.25
C LEU A 114 5.20 -7.28 -7.98
N ASP A 115 5.34 -8.62 -7.83
CA ASP A 115 4.42 -9.52 -8.51
C ASP A 115 2.99 -9.35 -7.97
N GLY A 116 2.83 -9.18 -6.64
CA GLY A 116 1.54 -8.89 -6.02
C GLY A 116 0.92 -7.58 -6.50
N ALA A 117 1.73 -6.51 -6.63
CA ALA A 117 1.26 -5.25 -7.20
C ALA A 117 0.87 -5.41 -8.67
N PHE A 118 1.65 -6.15 -9.47
CA PHE A 118 1.32 -6.44 -10.86
C PHE A 118 0.02 -7.25 -10.99
N LEU A 119 -0.13 -8.35 -10.27
CA LEU A 119 -1.30 -9.22 -10.35
C LEU A 119 -2.59 -8.48 -9.97
N THR A 120 -2.57 -7.76 -8.87
CA THR A 120 -3.73 -6.98 -8.41
C THR A 120 -4.06 -5.82 -9.35
N THR A 121 -3.04 -5.13 -9.88
CA THR A 121 -3.20 -4.07 -10.88
C THR A 121 -3.82 -4.61 -12.15
N ARG A 122 -3.30 -5.72 -12.69
CA ARG A 122 -3.82 -6.34 -13.92
C ARG A 122 -5.30 -6.71 -13.79
N ALA A 123 -5.67 -7.35 -12.68
CA ALA A 123 -7.06 -7.73 -12.42
C ALA A 123 -7.97 -6.51 -12.26
N ALA A 124 -7.54 -5.49 -11.52
CA ALA A 124 -8.29 -4.23 -11.37
C ALA A 124 -8.44 -3.49 -12.70
N LEU A 125 -7.36 -3.35 -13.51
CA LEU A 125 -7.42 -2.71 -14.82
C LEU A 125 -8.40 -3.39 -15.78
N ARG A 126 -8.40 -4.72 -15.85
CA ARG A 126 -9.36 -5.47 -16.67
C ARG A 126 -10.80 -5.12 -16.30
N GLN A 127 -11.09 -5.03 -15.00
CA GLN A 127 -12.43 -4.66 -14.53
C GLN A 127 -12.73 -3.18 -14.78
N MET A 128 -11.81 -2.26 -14.47
CA MET A 128 -11.97 -0.81 -14.72
C MET A 128 -12.19 -0.53 -16.21
N TYR A 129 -11.49 -1.23 -17.11
CA TYR A 129 -11.67 -1.08 -18.54
C TYR A 129 -13.03 -1.62 -19.01
N LYS A 130 -13.46 -2.78 -18.49
CA LYS A 130 -14.75 -3.38 -18.81
C LYS A 130 -15.93 -2.49 -18.38
N GLN A 131 -15.83 -1.85 -17.21
CA GLN A 131 -16.89 -0.98 -16.69
C GLN A 131 -16.91 0.42 -17.31
N GLY A 132 -15.80 0.89 -17.94
CA GLY A 132 -15.74 2.14 -18.71
C GLY A 132 -15.91 3.43 -17.91
N ARG A 133 -15.61 3.41 -16.59
CA ARG A 133 -15.84 4.55 -15.68
C ARG A 133 -14.55 5.12 -15.07
N GLY A 134 -13.40 4.75 -15.64
CA GLY A 134 -12.10 5.09 -15.07
C GLY A 134 -11.80 4.38 -13.76
N GLY A 135 -10.83 4.91 -13.03
CA GLY A 135 -10.42 4.36 -11.74
C GLY A 135 -9.17 5.05 -11.17
N SER A 136 -8.82 4.69 -9.94
CA SER A 136 -7.61 5.16 -9.27
C SER A 136 -6.84 3.99 -8.70
N ILE A 137 -5.57 3.86 -9.07
CA ILE A 137 -4.64 2.86 -8.54
C ILE A 137 -3.61 3.59 -7.71
N ILE A 138 -3.44 3.16 -6.47
CA ILE A 138 -2.52 3.76 -5.50
C ILE A 138 -1.57 2.67 -5.03
N TYR A 139 -0.28 2.87 -5.25
CA TYR A 139 0.77 1.98 -4.76
C TYR A 139 1.34 2.53 -3.47
N MET A 140 1.52 1.65 -2.49
CA MET A 140 2.22 1.99 -1.27
C MET A 140 3.74 1.87 -1.47
N GLY A 141 4.35 2.99 -1.82
CA GLY A 141 5.79 3.16 -1.90
C GLY A 141 6.43 3.31 -0.51
N SER A 142 7.46 4.12 -0.46
CA SER A 142 8.20 4.54 0.74
C SER A 142 9.09 5.72 0.35
N VAL A 143 9.64 6.46 1.28
CA VAL A 143 10.82 7.31 1.01
C VAL A 143 11.91 6.47 0.34
N HIS A 144 12.01 5.19 0.68
CA HIS A 144 12.90 4.24 0.00
C HIS A 144 12.50 3.88 -1.45
N SER A 145 11.51 4.52 -2.02
CA SER A 145 11.28 4.55 -3.47
C SER A 145 12.14 5.61 -4.18
N LYS A 146 12.82 6.47 -3.42
CA LYS A 146 13.61 7.61 -3.89
C LYS A 146 15.06 7.55 -3.42
N GLU A 147 15.31 6.93 -2.28
CA GLU A 147 16.64 6.81 -1.70
C GLU A 147 16.93 5.43 -1.13
N ALA A 148 18.20 5.14 -0.88
CA ALA A 148 18.63 3.87 -0.32
C ALA A 148 18.60 3.90 1.23
N SER A 149 18.59 2.70 1.81
CA SER A 149 18.82 2.47 3.23
C SER A 149 19.64 1.20 3.41
N LEU A 150 20.52 1.20 4.38
CA LEU A 150 21.29 0.02 4.75
C LEU A 150 20.35 -1.13 5.14
N LEU A 151 20.79 -2.35 4.91
CA LEU A 151 20.11 -3.60 5.30
C LEU A 151 18.74 -3.86 4.62
N LYS A 152 18.35 -3.06 3.64
CA LYS A 152 17.02 -3.11 3.01
C LYS A 152 17.07 -3.33 1.48
N GLY A 153 18.09 -4.05 0.99
CA GLY A 153 18.31 -4.25 -0.45
C GLY A 153 17.05 -4.60 -1.26
N PRO A 154 16.35 -5.72 -0.97
CA PRO A 154 15.16 -6.10 -1.73
C PRO A 154 13.99 -5.12 -1.56
N TYR A 155 13.84 -4.52 -0.38
CA TYR A 155 12.78 -3.55 -0.11
C TYR A 155 12.97 -2.27 -0.93
N VAL A 156 14.16 -1.69 -0.91
CA VAL A 156 14.51 -0.51 -1.71
C VAL A 156 14.30 -0.80 -3.20
N THR A 157 14.76 -1.94 -3.68
CA THR A 157 14.56 -2.37 -5.08
C THR A 157 13.08 -2.45 -5.43
N ALA A 158 12.27 -3.10 -4.58
CA ALA A 158 10.83 -3.23 -4.81
C ALA A 158 10.14 -1.86 -4.83
N LYS A 159 10.46 -1.00 -3.87
CA LYS A 159 9.82 0.31 -3.75
C LYS A 159 10.18 1.27 -4.90
N HIS A 160 11.39 1.20 -5.45
CA HIS A 160 11.76 1.88 -6.69
C HIS A 160 10.97 1.32 -7.89
N GLY A 161 10.83 -0.01 -7.98
CA GLY A 161 10.07 -0.67 -9.05
C GLY A 161 8.60 -0.25 -9.11
N LEU A 162 7.95 0.01 -7.95
CA LEU A 162 6.56 0.48 -7.90
C LEU A 162 6.37 1.84 -8.58
N ILE A 163 7.35 2.75 -8.52
CA ILE A 163 7.28 4.03 -9.26
C ILE A 163 7.28 3.78 -10.76
N GLY A 164 8.12 2.86 -11.24
CA GLY A 164 8.15 2.46 -12.64
C GLY A 164 6.80 1.89 -13.09
N LEU A 165 6.25 0.95 -12.32
CA LEU A 165 4.94 0.34 -12.60
C LEU A 165 3.82 1.41 -12.64
N ALA A 166 3.78 2.31 -11.66
CA ALA A 166 2.78 3.37 -11.62
C ALA A 166 2.82 4.28 -12.86
N LYS A 167 4.01 4.64 -13.34
CA LYS A 167 4.20 5.47 -14.53
C LYS A 167 3.73 4.77 -15.80
N VAL A 168 3.97 3.46 -15.94
CA VAL A 168 3.47 2.67 -17.07
C VAL A 168 1.95 2.61 -17.03
N VAL A 169 1.36 2.25 -15.88
CA VAL A 169 -0.09 2.16 -15.70
C VAL A 169 -0.78 3.50 -15.94
N ALA A 170 -0.17 4.62 -15.51
CA ALA A 170 -0.67 5.96 -15.77
C ALA A 170 -0.76 6.27 -17.28
N LYS A 171 0.24 5.87 -18.06
CA LYS A 171 0.24 6.06 -19.52
C LYS A 171 -0.76 5.16 -20.24
N GLU A 172 -0.80 3.88 -19.88
CA GLU A 172 -1.71 2.90 -20.52
C GLU A 172 -3.17 3.13 -20.13
N GLY A 173 -3.43 3.55 -18.89
CA GLY A 173 -4.76 3.81 -18.36
C GLY A 173 -5.38 5.14 -18.79
N ALA A 174 -4.57 6.11 -19.23
CA ALA A 174 -5.01 7.50 -19.45
C ALA A 174 -6.24 7.62 -20.36
N LYS A 175 -6.25 6.94 -21.51
CA LYS A 175 -7.37 6.97 -22.47
C LYS A 175 -8.65 6.30 -21.94
N ARG A 176 -8.54 5.55 -20.85
CA ARG A 176 -9.64 4.88 -20.16
C ARG A 176 -10.03 5.54 -18.85
N GLY A 177 -9.45 6.73 -18.56
CA GLY A 177 -9.72 7.47 -17.34
C GLY A 177 -9.15 6.82 -16.08
N VAL A 178 -8.17 5.92 -16.20
CA VAL A 178 -7.51 5.30 -15.04
C VAL A 178 -6.25 6.07 -14.70
N ARG A 179 -6.14 6.48 -13.44
CA ARG A 179 -4.97 7.14 -12.85
C ARG A 179 -4.18 6.15 -12.01
N ALA A 180 -2.88 6.35 -11.92
CA ALA A 180 -2.00 5.54 -11.08
C ALA A 180 -0.96 6.43 -10.40
N ASN A 181 -0.86 6.38 -9.08
CA ASN A 181 0.06 7.19 -8.28
C ASN A 181 0.70 6.36 -7.16
N VAL A 182 1.75 6.90 -6.56
CA VAL A 182 2.50 6.27 -5.47
C VAL A 182 2.47 7.18 -4.25
N ILE A 183 2.18 6.65 -3.08
CA ILE A 183 2.42 7.33 -1.81
C ILE A 183 3.75 6.81 -1.25
N CYS A 184 4.61 7.71 -0.83
CA CYS A 184 5.94 7.41 -0.31
C CYS A 184 6.04 7.85 1.17
N PRO A 185 5.56 7.05 2.12
CA PRO A 185 5.68 7.38 3.53
C PRO A 185 7.12 7.34 4.02
N GLY A 186 7.42 8.14 5.05
CA GLY A 186 8.56 7.94 5.92
C GLY A 186 8.39 6.72 6.81
N PHE A 187 9.03 6.72 7.99
CA PHE A 187 8.74 5.69 9.00
C PHE A 187 7.37 5.95 9.64
N VAL A 188 6.48 4.98 9.48
CA VAL A 188 5.13 4.99 10.06
C VAL A 188 5.09 4.02 11.22
N ARG A 189 4.79 4.50 12.45
CA ARG A 189 4.73 3.63 13.63
C ARG A 189 3.62 2.59 13.46
N THR A 190 4.00 1.36 13.21
CA THR A 190 3.12 0.21 12.96
C THR A 190 3.76 -1.04 13.53
N PRO A 191 3.03 -2.15 13.71
CA PRO A 191 3.62 -3.43 14.13
C PRO A 191 4.78 -3.92 13.23
N LEU A 192 4.81 -3.49 11.97
CA LEU A 192 5.92 -3.79 11.05
C LEU A 192 7.19 -3.02 11.47
N VAL A 193 7.08 -1.74 11.81
CA VAL A 193 8.22 -0.92 12.24
C VAL A 193 8.67 -1.32 13.64
N ASP A 194 7.74 -1.60 14.55
CA ASP A 194 8.09 -2.04 15.91
C ASP A 194 8.93 -3.31 15.92
N ARG A 195 8.68 -4.26 15.00
CA ARG A 195 9.53 -5.45 14.84
C ARG A 195 10.91 -5.15 14.25
N GLN A 196 11.03 -4.13 13.40
CA GLN A 196 12.31 -3.75 12.80
C GLN A 196 13.30 -3.13 13.78
N ILE A 197 12.81 -2.45 14.83
CA ILE A 197 13.67 -1.74 15.78
C ILE A 197 14.66 -2.71 16.45
N PRO A 198 14.23 -3.79 17.14
CA PRO A 198 15.16 -4.74 17.76
C PRO A 198 16.00 -5.50 16.73
N GLU A 199 15.47 -5.80 15.55
CA GLU A 199 16.24 -6.46 14.49
C GLU A 199 17.41 -5.60 14.00
N GLN A 200 17.17 -4.31 13.77
CA GLN A 200 18.22 -3.36 13.37
C GLN A 200 19.21 -3.11 14.51
N ALA A 201 18.74 -2.94 15.75
CA ALA A 201 19.58 -2.76 16.91
C ALA A 201 20.61 -3.90 17.05
N LYS A 202 20.12 -5.15 16.95
CA LYS A 202 20.96 -6.36 16.98
C LYS A 202 21.97 -6.39 15.81
N LYS A 203 21.53 -6.13 14.60
CA LYS A 203 22.38 -6.17 13.39
C LYS A 203 23.46 -5.10 13.38
N LEU A 204 23.17 -3.92 13.94
CA LEU A 204 24.08 -2.76 13.94
C LEU A 204 24.88 -2.65 15.25
N GLY A 205 24.60 -3.45 16.27
CA GLY A 205 25.27 -3.40 17.56
C GLY A 205 25.02 -2.10 18.34
N ILE A 206 23.84 -1.50 18.22
CA ILE A 206 23.43 -0.26 18.87
C ILE A 206 22.14 -0.47 19.67
N SER A 207 21.77 0.50 20.52
CA SER A 207 20.50 0.44 21.27
C SER A 207 19.28 0.67 20.37
N GLU A 208 18.10 0.20 20.80
CA GLU A 208 16.83 0.45 20.11
C GLU A 208 16.52 1.95 20.03
N GLU A 209 16.81 2.70 21.08
CA GLU A 209 16.69 4.17 21.09
C GLU A 209 17.58 4.82 20.03
N ALA A 210 18.80 4.33 19.85
CA ALA A 210 19.71 4.81 18.81
C ALA A 210 19.17 4.48 17.39
N VAL A 211 18.52 3.33 17.20
CA VAL A 211 17.84 3.00 15.94
C VAL A 211 16.74 4.02 15.64
N VAL A 212 15.88 4.31 16.62
CA VAL A 212 14.79 5.28 16.44
C VAL A 212 15.35 6.67 16.15
N LYS A 213 16.23 7.18 17.01
CA LYS A 213 16.71 8.55 16.94
C LYS A 213 17.65 8.80 15.77
N ASN A 214 18.63 7.89 15.55
CA ASN A 214 19.75 8.14 14.64
C ASN A 214 19.59 7.48 13.27
N ILE A 215 18.54 6.66 13.09
CA ILE A 215 18.27 5.98 11.81
C ILE A 215 16.86 6.30 11.30
N MET A 216 15.83 6.14 12.15
CA MET A 216 14.46 6.29 11.66
C MET A 216 13.98 7.73 11.58
N LEU A 217 14.33 8.55 12.57
CA LEU A 217 13.86 9.94 12.67
C LEU A 217 14.95 10.98 12.36
N LYS A 218 16.16 10.54 12.07
CA LYS A 218 17.34 11.41 11.85
C LYS A 218 17.09 12.50 10.81
N ASP A 219 16.42 12.14 9.72
CA ASP A 219 16.25 13.01 8.54
C ASP A 219 14.88 13.69 8.51
N THR A 220 14.01 13.48 9.51
CA THR A 220 12.76 14.22 9.67
C THR A 220 13.02 15.62 10.23
N ALA A 221 12.23 16.61 9.83
CA ALA A 221 12.42 18.00 10.24
C ALA A 221 12.03 18.25 11.70
N ASP A 222 11.10 17.45 12.25
CA ASP A 222 10.53 17.62 13.59
C ASP A 222 10.82 16.45 14.55
N GLY A 223 11.48 15.40 14.08
CA GLY A 223 11.82 14.24 14.90
C GLY A 223 10.64 13.28 15.14
N GLU A 224 9.56 13.39 14.34
CA GLU A 224 8.34 12.62 14.55
C GLU A 224 8.16 11.51 13.53
N PHE A 225 7.42 10.45 13.92
CA PHE A 225 6.97 9.42 13.02
C PHE A 225 5.75 9.89 12.22
N THR A 226 5.73 9.58 10.92
CA THR A 226 4.50 9.68 10.13
C THR A 226 3.42 8.77 10.74
N THR A 227 2.20 9.25 10.82
CA THR A 227 1.07 8.46 11.33
C THR A 227 0.38 7.67 10.24
N VAL A 228 -0.35 6.61 10.60
CA VAL A 228 -1.18 5.87 9.64
C VAL A 228 -2.28 6.77 9.07
N GLN A 229 -2.76 7.74 9.84
CA GLN A 229 -3.75 8.75 9.45
C GLN A 229 -3.21 9.68 8.35
N ASP A 230 -1.97 10.16 8.47
CA ASP A 230 -1.34 11.01 7.43
C ASP A 230 -1.29 10.30 6.08
N VAL A 231 -0.90 9.02 6.10
CA VAL A 231 -0.85 8.19 4.90
C VAL A 231 -2.25 7.94 4.33
N ALA A 232 -3.24 7.69 5.20
CA ALA A 232 -4.62 7.46 4.78
C ALA A 232 -5.27 8.72 4.18
N GLN A 233 -4.95 9.92 4.70
CA GLN A 233 -5.40 11.19 4.10
C GLN A 233 -4.78 11.44 2.73
N ALA A 234 -3.50 11.12 2.55
CA ALA A 234 -2.85 11.18 1.24
C ALA A 234 -3.48 10.17 0.24
N ALA A 235 -3.84 8.98 0.71
CA ALA A 235 -4.55 7.99 -0.09
C ALA A 235 -5.95 8.48 -0.49
N LEU A 236 -6.69 9.09 0.43
CA LEU A 236 -7.99 9.70 0.15
C LEU A 236 -7.88 10.83 -0.87
N PHE A 237 -6.86 11.67 -0.78
CA PHE A 237 -6.59 12.71 -1.77
C PHE A 237 -6.40 12.13 -3.18
N PHE A 238 -5.56 11.11 -3.35
CA PHE A 238 -5.37 10.48 -4.65
C PHE A 238 -6.61 9.75 -5.15
N ALA A 239 -7.35 9.10 -4.26
CA ALA A 239 -8.57 8.37 -4.61
C ALA A 239 -9.69 9.30 -5.08
N ALA A 240 -9.91 10.41 -4.37
CA ALA A 240 -11.01 11.33 -4.58
C ALA A 240 -10.73 12.41 -5.65
N PHE A 241 -9.51 12.48 -6.19
CA PHE A 241 -9.16 13.48 -7.20
C PHE A 241 -9.96 13.24 -8.49
N GLU A 242 -10.72 14.24 -8.94
CA GLU A 242 -11.76 14.05 -9.98
C GLU A 242 -11.21 14.02 -11.40
N SER A 243 -10.10 14.72 -11.68
CA SER A 243 -9.54 14.79 -13.02
C SER A 243 -8.36 13.84 -13.25
N ASN A 244 -8.00 13.61 -14.51
CA ASN A 244 -6.84 12.81 -14.89
C ASN A 244 -5.51 13.58 -14.80
N ALA A 245 -5.51 14.85 -14.37
CA ALA A 245 -4.30 15.66 -14.29
C ALA A 245 -3.28 15.11 -13.27
N LEU A 246 -3.78 14.44 -12.20
CA LEU A 246 -2.93 13.88 -11.16
C LEU A 246 -2.74 12.37 -11.38
N THR A 247 -1.77 12.02 -12.23
CA THR A 247 -1.41 10.62 -12.53
C THR A 247 0.10 10.48 -12.76
N GLY A 248 0.66 9.32 -12.48
CA GLY A 248 2.10 9.01 -12.61
C GLY A 248 2.97 9.70 -11.55
N GLN A 249 2.36 10.26 -10.50
CA GLN A 249 3.04 11.01 -9.45
C GLN A 249 3.44 10.13 -8.28
N SER A 250 4.45 10.59 -7.53
CA SER A 250 4.84 10.00 -6.24
C SER A 250 4.84 11.12 -5.18
N LEU A 251 3.97 10.99 -4.19
CA LEU A 251 3.82 11.94 -3.09
C LEU A 251 4.56 11.43 -1.85
N ILE A 252 5.50 12.23 -1.35
CA ILE A 252 6.22 11.95 -0.11
C ILE A 252 5.39 12.45 1.07
N VAL A 253 5.26 11.61 2.11
CA VAL A 253 4.56 11.91 3.37
C VAL A 253 5.50 11.47 4.51
N SER A 254 6.40 12.36 4.98
CA SER A 254 7.56 11.93 5.74
C SER A 254 8.16 12.98 6.70
N HIS A 255 7.40 13.97 7.13
CA HIS A 255 7.93 15.02 8.02
C HIS A 255 9.20 15.70 7.49
N GLY A 256 9.26 15.94 6.17
CA GLY A 256 10.40 16.60 5.54
C GLY A 256 11.59 15.69 5.21
N TRP A 257 11.56 14.40 5.57
CA TRP A 257 12.55 13.46 5.09
C TRP A 257 12.40 13.29 3.57
N ASN A 258 13.49 13.52 2.81
CA ASN A 258 13.50 13.50 1.35
C ASN A 258 12.51 14.51 0.72
N MET A 259 12.82 15.80 0.86
CA MET A 259 12.13 16.88 0.16
C MET A 259 12.56 16.93 -1.33
N GLN A 260 11.59 16.96 -2.26
CA GLN A 260 11.80 17.09 -3.71
C GLN A 260 11.00 18.26 -4.27
#